data_1ead0724c396b4651b758b8d40049936
#
_entry.id   1ead0724c396b4651b758b8d40049936
#
_cell.length_a   1.000
_cell.length_b   1.000
_cell.length_c   1.000
_cell.angle_alpha   90.00
_cell.angle_beta   90.00
_cell.angle_gamma   90.00
#
_symmetry.space_group_name_H-M   'P 1'
#
loop_
_entity.id
_entity.type
_entity.pdbx_description
1 polymer ?
#
loop_
_entity_poly.entity_id
_entity_poly.type
_entity_poly.pdbx_seq_one_letter_code
_entity_poly.pdbx_strand_id
1 'polypeptide(L)'
;DNMDNTIIICSTNKEAYEINKTNLDKINNKVFKFDATVFGEKPVAPCEDELIVKVGAKVIITRNGNGYVNGSMGIITSIDTVDETIYVHLDNDTEVEITKEKWEKMKYKQVDDSLEGISCGYIIQYPLRLGYAITAHKSQGMTLDNIFVDISRAFEIGQIYTALSRCRSI
;
A
#
# COMPACT_ATOMS: atom_id res chain seq x y z
N ASP A 1 -6.22 -16.90 -18.20
CA ASP A 1 -6.86 -15.64 -17.81
C ASP A 1 -5.98 -14.92 -16.82
N ASN A 2 -5.20 -13.94 -17.35
CA ASN A 2 -4.14 -13.24 -16.60
C ASN A 2 -4.68 -12.01 -15.80
N MET A 3 -5.93 -12.03 -15.35
CA MET A 3 -6.49 -10.92 -14.57
C MET A 3 -6.15 -10.96 -13.06
N ASP A 4 -5.67 -12.08 -12.54
CA ASP A 4 -5.41 -12.22 -11.11
C ASP A 4 -4.25 -11.35 -10.60
N ASN A 5 -3.30 -10.99 -11.46
CA ASN A 5 -2.12 -10.18 -11.11
C ASN A 5 -2.19 -8.71 -11.55
N THR A 6 -3.37 -8.24 -11.99
CA THR A 6 -3.53 -6.89 -12.52
C THR A 6 -4.11 -5.95 -11.45
N ILE A 7 -3.50 -4.79 -11.25
CA ILE A 7 -4.05 -3.73 -10.39
C ILE A 7 -4.73 -2.66 -11.25
N ILE A 8 -5.90 -2.19 -10.79
CA ILE A 8 -6.65 -1.14 -11.47
C ILE A 8 -6.17 0.22 -10.97
N ILE A 9 -5.74 1.08 -11.89
CA ILE A 9 -5.39 2.46 -11.57
C ILE A 9 -6.62 3.35 -11.77
N CYS A 10 -7.08 3.94 -10.66
CA CYS A 10 -8.26 4.80 -10.61
C CYS A 10 -7.90 6.28 -10.59
N SER A 11 -8.82 7.12 -11.05
CA SER A 11 -8.70 8.57 -10.98
C SER A 11 -8.99 9.14 -9.59
N THR A 12 -9.84 8.46 -8.81
CA THR A 12 -10.29 8.93 -7.50
C THR A 12 -10.12 7.91 -6.39
N ASN A 13 -9.93 8.39 -5.15
CA ASN A 13 -9.87 7.52 -3.97
C ASN A 13 -11.19 6.77 -3.72
N LYS A 14 -12.33 7.41 -4.03
CA LYS A 14 -13.66 6.80 -3.88
C LYS A 14 -13.81 5.56 -4.77
N GLU A 15 -13.45 5.68 -6.03
CA GLU A 15 -13.49 4.57 -6.98
C GLU A 15 -12.58 3.41 -6.55
N ALA A 16 -11.34 3.70 -6.19
CA ALA A 16 -10.41 2.69 -5.69
C ALA A 16 -10.94 2.00 -4.43
N TYR A 17 -11.55 2.76 -3.51
CA TYR A 17 -12.16 2.21 -2.30
C TYR A 17 -13.34 1.27 -2.63
N GLU A 18 -14.24 1.65 -3.52
CA GLU A 18 -15.40 0.84 -3.91
C GLU A 18 -14.97 -0.48 -4.57
N ILE A 19 -13.97 -0.45 -5.45
CA ILE A 19 -13.43 -1.66 -6.09
C ILE A 19 -12.77 -2.58 -5.05
N ASN A 20 -11.92 -2.03 -4.19
CA ASN A 20 -11.24 -2.78 -3.14
C ASN A 20 -12.24 -3.42 -2.18
N LYS A 21 -13.24 -2.64 -1.71
CA LYS A 21 -14.30 -3.12 -0.83
C LYS A 21 -15.12 -4.24 -1.47
N THR A 22 -15.57 -4.06 -2.71
CA THR A 22 -16.36 -5.06 -3.44
C THR A 22 -15.62 -6.38 -3.58
N ASN A 23 -14.31 -6.34 -3.86
CA ASN A 23 -13.51 -7.56 -3.98
C ASN A 23 -13.22 -8.19 -2.62
N LEU A 24 -12.96 -7.39 -1.60
CA LEU A 24 -12.78 -7.90 -0.23
C LEU A 24 -14.06 -8.57 0.30
N ASP A 25 -15.24 -8.01 -0.02
CA ASP A 25 -16.55 -8.54 0.41
C ASP A 25 -16.87 -9.92 -0.22
N LYS A 26 -16.32 -10.21 -1.41
CA LYS A 26 -16.46 -11.53 -2.05
C LYS A 26 -15.73 -12.66 -1.31
N ILE A 27 -14.74 -12.32 -0.49
CA ILE A 27 -13.97 -13.31 0.28
C ILE A 27 -14.78 -13.69 1.52
N ASN A 28 -15.09 -14.98 1.66
CA ASN A 28 -15.90 -15.49 2.77
C ASN A 28 -15.03 -15.93 3.97
N ASN A 29 -14.07 -15.09 4.36
CA ASN A 29 -13.19 -15.31 5.51
C ASN A 29 -13.38 -14.20 6.57
N LYS A 30 -12.87 -14.46 7.78
CA LYS A 30 -12.90 -13.50 8.89
C LYS A 30 -12.26 -12.16 8.49
N VAL A 31 -12.92 -11.09 8.85
CA VAL A 31 -12.39 -9.73 8.70
C VAL A 31 -11.41 -9.42 9.82
N PHE A 32 -10.27 -8.87 9.47
CA PHE A 32 -9.31 -8.28 10.41
C PHE A 32 -9.23 -6.78 10.16
N LYS A 33 -9.23 -6.02 11.24
CA LYS A 33 -9.15 -4.57 11.23
C LYS A 33 -7.98 -4.13 12.09
N PHE A 34 -7.10 -3.32 11.53
CA PHE A 34 -5.93 -2.79 12.20
C PHE A 34 -5.92 -1.26 12.09
N ASP A 35 -6.14 -0.60 13.23
CA ASP A 35 -6.04 0.86 13.30
C ASP A 35 -4.59 1.27 13.47
N ALA A 36 -4.17 2.33 12.78
CA ALA A 36 -2.84 2.89 12.92
C ALA A 36 -2.67 3.56 14.29
N THR A 37 -1.51 3.39 14.90
CA THR A 37 -1.14 4.14 16.10
C THR A 37 -0.46 5.44 15.69
N VAL A 38 -1.03 6.58 16.08
CA VAL A 38 -0.49 7.91 15.78
C VAL A 38 -0.11 8.62 17.07
N PHE A 39 1.07 9.23 17.09
CA PHE A 39 1.55 10.07 18.19
C PHE A 39 2.11 11.39 17.64
N GLY A 40 1.74 12.49 18.30
CA GLY A 40 2.18 13.83 17.89
C GLY A 40 1.65 14.25 16.54
N GLU A 41 2.48 14.92 15.75
CA GLU A 41 2.13 15.35 14.40
C GLU A 41 2.21 14.17 13.43
N LYS A 42 1.07 13.78 12.85
CA LYS A 42 1.00 12.67 11.89
C LYS A 42 1.86 12.94 10.66
N PRO A 43 2.80 12.05 10.32
CA PRO A 43 3.54 12.13 9.06
C PRO A 43 2.67 11.75 7.85
N VAL A 44 3.10 12.15 6.66
CA VAL A 44 2.62 11.54 5.42
C VAL A 44 3.31 10.19 5.29
N ALA A 45 2.54 9.12 5.36
CA ALA A 45 3.06 7.75 5.28
C ALA A 45 2.30 6.94 4.22
N PRO A 46 2.94 5.99 3.53
CA PRO A 46 2.31 5.18 2.50
C PRO A 46 1.51 4.00 3.11
N CYS A 47 0.78 4.25 4.19
CA CYS A 47 -0.07 3.25 4.86
C CYS A 47 -1.51 3.75 4.97
N GLU A 48 -2.42 2.86 5.33
CA GLU A 48 -3.81 3.22 5.60
C GLU A 48 -4.01 3.49 7.10
N ASP A 49 -4.85 4.47 7.46
CA ASP A 49 -5.18 4.76 8.85
C ASP A 49 -5.92 3.59 9.50
N GLU A 50 -6.75 2.95 8.71
CA GLU A 50 -7.50 1.75 9.04
C GLU A 50 -7.27 0.72 7.94
N LEU A 51 -6.54 -0.34 8.25
CA LEU A 51 -6.30 -1.46 7.35
C LEU A 51 -7.33 -2.55 7.61
N ILE A 52 -8.21 -2.80 6.64
CA ILE A 52 -9.22 -3.87 6.69
C ILE A 52 -8.83 -4.94 5.67
N VAL A 53 -8.57 -6.15 6.14
CA VAL A 53 -8.12 -7.27 5.31
C VAL A 53 -8.77 -8.59 5.73
N LYS A 54 -8.66 -9.59 4.85
CA LYS A 54 -9.04 -10.98 5.09
C LYS A 54 -7.93 -11.90 4.57
N VAL A 55 -7.81 -13.08 5.12
CA VAL A 55 -7.01 -14.14 4.49
C VAL A 55 -7.58 -14.42 3.10
N GLY A 56 -6.71 -14.49 2.09
CA GLY A 56 -7.09 -14.56 0.68
C GLY A 56 -7.23 -13.20 -0.02
N ALA A 57 -7.09 -12.08 0.71
CA ALA A 57 -7.13 -10.74 0.10
C ALA A 57 -5.85 -10.45 -0.68
N LYS A 58 -6.01 -9.85 -1.85
CA LYS A 58 -4.92 -9.30 -2.64
C LYS A 58 -4.44 -8.00 -2.05
N VAL A 59 -3.14 -7.91 -1.84
CA VAL A 59 -2.50 -6.75 -1.23
C VAL A 59 -1.29 -6.28 -2.03
N ILE A 60 -0.93 -5.02 -1.84
CA ILE A 60 0.30 -4.41 -2.31
C ILE A 60 1.11 -3.93 -1.12
N ILE A 61 2.42 -4.20 -1.15
CA ILE A 61 3.35 -3.76 -0.12
C ILE A 61 3.85 -2.36 -0.47
N THR A 62 3.86 -1.47 0.50
CA THR A 62 4.14 -0.04 0.31
C THR A 62 5.51 0.40 0.83
N ARG A 63 6.40 -0.56 1.12
CA ARG A 63 7.76 -0.33 1.60
C ARG A 63 8.71 -1.39 1.08
N ASN A 64 10.00 -1.07 1.02
CA ASN A 64 11.04 -2.06 0.75
C ASN A 64 11.37 -2.83 2.04
N GLY A 65 11.61 -4.13 1.92
CA GLY A 65 11.98 -5.00 3.03
C GLY A 65 12.74 -6.22 2.58
N ASN A 66 12.87 -7.20 3.45
CA ASN A 66 13.56 -8.44 3.15
C ASN A 66 12.71 -9.35 2.26
N GLY A 67 13.14 -9.54 1.02
CA GLY A 67 12.45 -10.37 0.03
C GLY A 67 11.33 -9.67 -0.75
N TYR A 68 11.08 -8.37 -0.51
CA TYR A 68 10.07 -7.60 -1.23
C TYR A 68 10.48 -6.14 -1.43
N VAL A 69 9.83 -5.48 -2.38
CA VAL A 69 10.03 -4.06 -2.70
C VAL A 69 8.70 -3.31 -2.67
N ASN A 70 8.78 -1.98 -2.59
CA ASN A 70 7.59 -1.12 -2.72
C ASN A 70 6.89 -1.37 -4.07
N GLY A 71 5.64 -1.81 -4.02
CA GLY A 71 4.88 -2.24 -5.19
C GLY A 71 4.76 -3.75 -5.35
N SER A 72 5.47 -4.56 -4.56
CA SER A 72 5.28 -6.02 -4.56
C SER A 72 3.83 -6.37 -4.23
N MET A 73 3.25 -7.27 -5.02
CA MET A 73 1.87 -7.72 -4.88
C MET A 73 1.83 -9.18 -4.45
N GLY A 74 0.76 -9.56 -3.78
CA GLY A 74 0.56 -10.92 -3.32
C GLY A 74 -0.79 -11.14 -2.65
N ILE A 75 -0.98 -12.33 -2.13
CA ILE A 75 -2.20 -12.76 -1.45
C ILE A 75 -1.88 -13.04 0.02
N ILE A 76 -2.71 -12.57 0.94
CA ILE A 76 -2.58 -12.88 2.37
C ILE A 76 -2.88 -14.37 2.58
N THR A 77 -1.91 -15.12 3.07
CA THR A 77 -2.02 -16.55 3.38
C THR A 77 -2.44 -16.80 4.82
N SER A 78 -1.93 -16.01 5.76
CA SER A 78 -2.33 -16.09 7.18
C SER A 78 -2.12 -14.76 7.91
N ILE A 79 -2.78 -14.61 9.04
CA ILE A 79 -2.69 -13.43 9.91
C ILE A 79 -2.54 -13.92 11.35
N ASP A 80 -1.37 -13.66 11.93
CA ASP A 80 -1.11 -13.90 13.34
C ASP A 80 -1.31 -12.61 14.14
N THR A 81 -2.32 -12.61 15.00
CA THR A 81 -2.65 -11.45 15.84
C THR A 81 -1.86 -11.42 17.15
N VAL A 82 -1.20 -12.50 17.52
CA VAL A 82 -0.36 -12.59 18.72
C VAL A 82 1.02 -12.03 18.43
N ASP A 83 1.63 -12.48 17.34
CA ASP A 83 2.94 -12.00 16.89
C ASP A 83 2.85 -10.76 15.99
N GLU A 84 1.62 -10.24 15.79
CA GLU A 84 1.34 -9.06 14.95
C GLU A 84 1.96 -9.17 13.53
N THR A 85 1.89 -10.37 12.93
CA THR A 85 2.50 -10.67 11.63
C THR A 85 1.44 -11.07 10.60
N ILE A 86 1.55 -10.51 9.41
CA ILE A 86 0.72 -10.88 8.24
C ILE A 86 1.63 -11.60 7.24
N TYR A 87 1.28 -12.82 6.88
CA TYR A 87 2.01 -13.61 5.88
C TYR A 87 1.39 -13.37 4.50
N VAL A 88 2.25 -13.07 3.54
CA VAL A 88 1.86 -12.75 2.17
C VAL A 88 2.64 -13.63 1.20
N HIS A 89 1.93 -14.38 0.37
CA HIS A 89 2.51 -15.08 -0.77
C HIS A 89 2.56 -14.14 -1.96
N LEU A 90 3.77 -13.79 -2.37
CA LEU A 90 4.01 -12.85 -3.46
C LEU A 90 3.83 -13.50 -4.84
N ASP A 91 3.60 -12.68 -5.86
CA ASP A 91 3.43 -13.10 -7.24
C ASP A 91 4.67 -13.81 -7.84
N ASN A 92 5.83 -13.69 -7.20
CA ASN A 92 7.08 -14.37 -7.56
C ASN A 92 7.30 -15.69 -6.80
N ASP A 93 6.24 -16.30 -6.26
CA ASP A 93 6.25 -17.54 -5.47
C ASP A 93 7.07 -17.48 -4.17
N THR A 94 7.28 -16.27 -3.62
CA THR A 94 7.96 -16.08 -2.33
C THR A 94 6.94 -15.78 -1.23
N GLU A 95 7.02 -16.44 -0.09
CA GLU A 95 6.27 -16.07 1.11
C GLU A 95 7.08 -15.10 1.97
N VAL A 96 6.45 -14.01 2.39
CA VAL A 96 7.09 -12.96 3.20
C VAL A 96 6.27 -12.66 4.44
N GLU A 97 6.95 -12.27 5.50
CA GLU A 97 6.38 -11.83 6.77
C GLU A 97 6.32 -10.31 6.79
N ILE A 98 5.14 -9.76 7.02
CA ILE A 98 4.90 -8.33 7.10
C ILE A 98 4.52 -7.97 8.52
N THR A 99 5.35 -7.14 9.15
CA THR A 99 5.14 -6.58 10.47
C THR A 99 4.80 -5.10 10.40
N LYS A 100 4.33 -4.55 11.51
CA LYS A 100 4.07 -3.10 11.61
C LYS A 100 5.38 -2.32 11.48
N GLU A 101 5.29 -1.20 10.78
CA GLU A 101 6.39 -0.28 10.52
C GLU A 101 6.09 1.09 11.11
N LYS A 102 7.14 1.81 11.46
CA LYS A 102 7.08 3.16 12.02
C LYS A 102 7.57 4.17 11.00
N TRP A 103 6.78 5.20 10.75
CA TRP A 103 7.18 6.38 9.98
C TRP A 103 7.19 7.60 10.89
N GLU A 104 8.30 8.34 10.89
CA GLU A 104 8.50 9.50 11.75
C GLU A 104 8.41 10.81 10.95
N LYS A 105 7.88 11.84 11.59
CA LYS A 105 7.92 13.21 11.10
C LYS A 105 9.03 13.94 11.82
N MET A 106 10.04 14.35 11.06
CA MET A 106 11.18 15.11 11.55
C MET A 106 10.99 16.59 11.25
N LYS A 107 11.27 17.45 12.23
CA LYS A 107 11.50 18.89 12.03
C LYS A 107 12.97 19.18 12.24
N TYR A 108 13.55 19.94 11.32
CA TYR A 108 14.95 20.32 11.42
C TYR A 108 15.03 21.74 11.98
N LYS A 109 15.86 21.92 13.00
CA LYS A 109 16.23 23.22 13.54
C LYS A 109 17.72 23.46 13.25
N GLN A 110 18.05 24.69 12.87
CA GLN A 110 19.43 25.13 12.79
C GLN A 110 19.92 25.45 14.21
N VAL A 111 20.95 24.74 14.64
CA VAL A 111 21.63 24.98 15.92
C VAL A 111 23.10 25.21 15.53
N ASP A 112 23.56 26.46 15.69
CA ASP A 112 24.84 26.91 15.19
C ASP A 112 25.00 26.64 13.69
N ASP A 113 26.05 25.94 13.25
CA ASP A 113 26.31 25.56 11.85
C ASP A 113 25.79 24.16 11.49
N SER A 114 25.00 23.51 12.35
CA SER A 114 24.45 22.17 12.14
C SER A 114 22.92 22.16 12.09
N LEU A 115 22.35 21.19 11.33
CA LEU A 115 20.91 20.92 11.31
C LEU A 115 20.62 19.75 12.24
N GLU A 116 19.90 20.00 13.33
CA GLU A 116 19.42 18.96 14.23
C GLU A 116 17.99 18.56 13.88
N GLY A 117 17.77 17.25 13.66
CA GLY A 117 16.44 16.68 13.45
C GLY A 117 15.76 16.33 14.76
N ILE A 118 14.57 16.87 14.99
CA ILE A 118 13.73 16.54 16.14
C ILE A 118 12.48 15.82 15.65
N SER A 119 12.22 14.62 16.18
CA SER A 119 10.98 13.91 15.90
C SER A 119 9.81 14.64 16.56
N CYS A 120 8.81 15.03 15.75
CA CYS A 120 7.61 15.72 16.23
C CYS A 120 6.36 14.84 16.18
N GLY A 121 6.47 13.64 15.67
CA GLY A 121 5.39 12.66 15.67
C GLY A 121 5.70 11.43 14.81
N TYR A 122 4.85 10.42 14.93
CA TYR A 122 4.99 9.19 14.15
C TYR A 122 3.64 8.49 13.93
N ILE A 123 3.62 7.60 12.96
CA ILE A 123 2.54 6.63 12.72
C ILE A 123 3.13 5.22 12.66
N ILE A 124 2.43 4.26 13.26
CA ILE A 124 2.76 2.83 13.20
C ILE A 124 1.59 2.09 12.55
N GLN A 125 1.86 1.35 11.49
CA GLN A 125 0.88 0.53 10.77
C GLN A 125 1.60 -0.54 9.95
N TYR A 126 0.86 -1.53 9.43
CA TYR A 126 1.38 -2.43 8.40
C TYR A 126 1.62 -1.68 7.09
N PRO A 127 2.75 -1.91 6.41
CA PRO A 127 3.03 -1.32 5.09
C PRO A 127 2.26 -2.04 3.98
N LEU A 128 0.94 -2.15 4.14
CA LEU A 128 0.04 -2.87 3.25
C LEU A 128 -1.15 -2.01 2.82
N ARG A 129 -1.62 -2.26 1.61
CA ARG A 129 -2.89 -1.79 1.06
C ARG A 129 -3.58 -2.92 0.31
N LEU A 130 -4.91 -2.85 0.16
CA LEU A 130 -5.60 -3.74 -0.78
C LEU A 130 -5.10 -3.48 -2.21
N GLY A 131 -4.83 -4.55 -2.93
CA GLY A 131 -4.15 -4.55 -4.23
C GLY A 131 -5.06 -4.72 -5.43
N TYR A 132 -6.39 -4.56 -5.31
CA TYR A 132 -7.30 -4.65 -6.44
C TYR A 132 -7.35 -3.33 -7.23
N ALA A 133 -7.36 -2.20 -6.52
CA ALA A 133 -7.34 -0.87 -7.12
C ALA A 133 -6.55 0.13 -6.28
N ILE A 134 -5.89 1.07 -6.96
CA ILE A 134 -5.13 2.15 -6.34
C ILE A 134 -5.26 3.43 -7.18
N THR A 135 -5.13 4.60 -6.59
CA THR A 135 -5.07 5.83 -7.39
C THR A 135 -3.69 6.06 -7.99
N ALA A 136 -3.65 6.74 -9.15
CA ALA A 136 -2.39 7.13 -9.78
C ALA A 136 -1.45 7.87 -8.81
N HIS A 137 -1.99 8.70 -7.92
CA HIS A 137 -1.22 9.43 -6.91
C HIS A 137 -0.58 8.50 -5.88
N LYS A 138 -1.35 7.54 -5.36
CA LYS A 138 -0.85 6.55 -4.38
C LYS A 138 0.12 5.54 -4.99
N SER A 139 0.10 5.34 -6.31
CA SER A 139 1.03 4.46 -7.03
C SER A 139 2.41 5.10 -7.29
N GLN A 140 2.59 6.39 -6.96
CA GLN A 140 3.89 7.06 -7.14
C GLN A 140 5.00 6.37 -6.34
N GLY A 141 6.15 6.16 -6.99
CA GLY A 141 7.29 5.47 -6.38
C GLY A 141 7.17 3.94 -6.32
N MET A 142 6.07 3.36 -6.78
CA MET A 142 5.91 1.91 -6.92
C MET A 142 6.35 1.45 -8.31
N THR A 143 6.80 0.20 -8.39
CA THR A 143 7.01 -0.51 -9.66
C THR A 143 5.99 -1.63 -9.72
N LEU A 144 5.11 -1.59 -10.72
CA LEU A 144 3.98 -2.51 -10.88
C LEU A 144 4.20 -3.36 -12.14
N ASP A 145 3.97 -4.66 -12.05
CA ASP A 145 4.20 -5.57 -13.17
C ASP A 145 3.04 -5.52 -14.18
N ASN A 146 1.80 -5.54 -13.69
CA ASN A 146 0.60 -5.49 -14.53
C ASN A 146 -0.38 -4.44 -14.01
N ILE A 147 -0.73 -3.48 -14.86
CA ILE A 147 -1.70 -2.43 -14.55
C ILE A 147 -2.82 -2.41 -15.59
N PHE A 148 -4.04 -2.10 -15.14
CA PHE A 148 -5.15 -1.74 -15.97
C PHE A 148 -5.53 -0.28 -15.70
N VAL A 149 -5.57 0.53 -16.75
CA VAL A 149 -5.93 1.95 -16.67
C VAL A 149 -7.18 2.16 -17.53
N ASP A 150 -8.31 2.47 -16.91
CA ASP A 150 -9.51 2.87 -17.64
C ASP A 150 -9.43 4.38 -17.98
N ILE A 151 -8.90 4.68 -19.15
CA ILE A 151 -8.74 6.05 -19.65
C ILE A 151 -10.07 6.73 -20.06
N SER A 152 -11.17 5.99 -20.09
CA SER A 152 -12.49 6.55 -20.40
C SER A 152 -13.06 7.42 -19.26
N ARG A 153 -12.51 7.25 -18.06
CA ARG A 153 -12.93 7.98 -16.87
C ARG A 153 -11.93 9.09 -16.53
N ALA A 154 -12.22 10.29 -16.98
CA ALA A 154 -11.64 11.59 -16.61
C ALA A 154 -10.27 11.59 -15.87
N PHE A 155 -9.23 11.02 -16.50
CA PHE A 155 -7.86 11.24 -16.06
C PHE A 155 -7.37 12.59 -16.62
N GLU A 156 -6.80 13.42 -15.78
CA GLU A 156 -5.95 14.52 -16.26
C GLU A 156 -4.74 13.92 -16.99
N ILE A 157 -4.28 14.57 -18.07
CA ILE A 157 -3.20 14.08 -18.95
C ILE A 157 -1.95 13.65 -18.15
N GLY A 158 -1.60 14.39 -17.10
CA GLY A 158 -0.47 14.06 -16.22
C GLY A 158 -0.67 12.79 -15.38
N GLN A 159 -1.90 12.42 -15.05
CA GLN A 159 -2.22 11.21 -14.29
C GLN A 159 -2.07 9.95 -15.14
N ILE A 160 -2.43 10.01 -16.43
CA ILE A 160 -2.24 8.91 -17.38
C ILE A 160 -0.75 8.60 -17.53
N TYR A 161 0.08 9.63 -17.73
CA TYR A 161 1.53 9.47 -17.82
C TYR A 161 2.11 8.86 -16.53
N THR A 162 1.68 9.35 -15.36
CA THR A 162 2.12 8.82 -14.07
C THR A 162 1.75 7.35 -13.92
N ALA A 163 0.53 6.96 -14.29
CA ALA A 163 0.07 5.58 -14.22
C ALA A 163 0.89 4.66 -15.14
N LEU A 164 1.05 5.04 -16.41
CA LEU A 164 1.79 4.24 -17.40
C LEU A 164 3.29 4.14 -17.07
N SER A 165 3.88 5.19 -16.52
CA SER A 165 5.30 5.18 -16.11
C SER A 165 5.61 4.27 -14.90
N ARG A 166 4.60 3.70 -14.24
CA ARG A 166 4.76 2.73 -13.13
C ARG A 166 4.93 1.30 -13.63
N CYS A 167 4.50 1.01 -14.86
CA CYS A 167 4.61 -0.32 -15.44
C CYS A 167 6.04 -0.65 -15.86
N ARG A 168 6.50 -1.86 -15.56
CA ARG A 168 7.85 -2.34 -15.92
C ARG A 168 8.03 -2.50 -17.43
N SER A 169 6.96 -2.86 -18.12
CA SER A 169 6.93 -3.01 -19.59
C SER A 169 5.54 -2.63 -20.10
N ILE A 170 5.51 -1.99 -21.24
CA ILE A 170 4.28 -1.65 -21.98
C ILE A 170 4.13 -2.64 -23.12
#